data_e26aa6369f9a6354807f0b238625f7fc
#
_entry.id   e26aa6369f9a6354807f0b238625f7fc
#
_cell.length_a   1.000
_cell.length_b   1.000
_cell.length_c   1.000
_cell.angle_alpha   90.00
_cell.angle_beta   90.00
_cell.angle_gamma   90.00
#
_symmetry.space_group_name_H-M   'P 1'
#
loop_
_entity.id
_entity.type
_entity.pdbx_description
1 polymer ?
#
loop_
_entity_poly.entity_id
_entity_poly.type
_entity_poly.pdbx_seq_one_letter_code
_entity_poly.pdbx_strand_id
1 'polypeptide(L)'
;EIAAEADVVHIDLERIYKHIITEMIDIRENVVNKNEINYQSLVGEFINANNSNTLIVTAGHVTTEPKNTLVIRLDVDKRELCLSKAIFRKWLMEEKNVSPKQWMHQMNQSGTEVKEKRKKMAGNWKKGMDHFNVDAYIINIDTIDKEIIGVIEPEPA
;
A
#
# COMPACT_ATOMS: atom_id res chain seq x y z
N GLU A 1 40.79 -51.65 -40.06
CA GLU A 1 39.61 -50.82 -40.51
C GLU A 1 38.66 -50.70 -39.34
N ILE A 2 38.77 -49.58 -38.59
CA ILE A 2 37.92 -49.30 -37.43
C ILE A 2 36.83 -48.32 -37.95
N ALA A 3 35.63 -48.83 -38.20
CA ALA A 3 34.46 -48.01 -38.47
C ALA A 3 34.00 -47.44 -37.12
N ALA A 4 34.24 -46.15 -36.89
CA ALA A 4 33.65 -45.45 -35.78
C ALA A 4 32.15 -45.23 -36.14
N GLU A 5 31.26 -45.96 -35.44
CA GLU A 5 29.82 -45.64 -35.42
C GLU A 5 29.66 -44.30 -34.69
N ALA A 6 29.39 -43.26 -35.46
CA ALA A 6 28.99 -41.98 -34.88
C ALA A 6 27.51 -42.13 -34.43
N ASP A 7 27.29 -42.29 -33.11
CA ASP A 7 25.99 -42.16 -32.52
C ASP A 7 25.46 -40.76 -32.79
N VAL A 8 24.64 -40.62 -33.81
CA VAL A 8 23.96 -39.35 -34.08
C VAL A 8 22.80 -39.23 -33.07
N VAL A 9 23.05 -38.46 -32.03
CA VAL A 9 22.03 -38.12 -31.05
C VAL A 9 20.95 -37.30 -31.77
N HIS A 10 19.79 -37.90 -31.98
CA HIS A 10 18.63 -37.22 -32.58
C HIS A 10 18.03 -36.29 -31.53
N ILE A 11 18.41 -35.00 -31.54
CA ILE A 11 17.86 -33.99 -30.67
C ILE A 11 16.55 -33.47 -31.24
N ASP A 12 15.45 -33.71 -30.55
CA ASP A 12 14.13 -33.17 -30.91
C ASP A 12 14.05 -31.68 -30.51
N LEU A 13 14.51 -30.84 -31.42
CA LEU A 13 14.54 -29.38 -31.20
C LEU A 13 13.13 -28.80 -31.02
N GLU A 14 12.12 -29.37 -31.64
CA GLU A 14 10.75 -28.87 -31.49
C GLU A 14 10.20 -29.13 -30.09
N ARG A 15 10.50 -30.26 -29.51
CA ARG A 15 10.14 -30.62 -28.13
C ARG A 15 10.87 -29.74 -27.12
N ILE A 16 12.15 -29.49 -27.33
CA ILE A 16 12.95 -28.60 -26.50
C ILE A 16 12.40 -27.16 -26.55
N TYR A 17 12.09 -26.68 -27.75
CA TYR A 17 11.55 -25.35 -27.97
C TYR A 17 10.19 -25.16 -27.28
N LYS A 18 9.27 -26.12 -27.42
CA LYS A 18 7.97 -26.13 -26.74
C LYS A 18 8.14 -26.12 -25.21
N HIS A 19 9.06 -26.91 -24.69
CA HIS A 19 9.32 -26.96 -23.25
C HIS A 19 9.86 -25.62 -22.74
N ILE A 20 10.83 -25.01 -23.42
CA ILE A 20 11.36 -23.70 -23.06
C ILE A 20 10.30 -22.63 -23.06
N ILE A 21 9.40 -22.60 -24.08
CA ILE A 21 8.32 -21.62 -24.13
C ILE A 21 7.34 -21.81 -22.96
N THR A 22 6.96 -23.05 -22.67
CA THR A 22 6.07 -23.35 -21.53
C THR A 22 6.70 -22.89 -20.20
N GLU A 23 7.94 -23.22 -19.97
CA GLU A 23 8.70 -22.77 -18.79
C GLU A 23 8.79 -21.25 -18.69
N MET A 24 9.02 -20.56 -19.81
CA MET A 24 9.08 -19.08 -19.83
C MET A 24 7.71 -18.45 -19.52
N ILE A 25 6.61 -19.05 -19.99
CA ILE A 25 5.25 -18.61 -19.67
C ILE A 25 4.98 -18.81 -18.17
N ASP A 26 5.27 -20.00 -17.64
CA ASP A 26 5.08 -20.32 -16.22
C ASP A 26 5.93 -19.42 -15.32
N ILE A 27 7.18 -19.14 -15.69
CA ILE A 27 8.03 -18.19 -14.96
C ILE A 27 7.43 -16.79 -15.00
N ARG A 28 6.96 -16.33 -16.15
CA ARG A 28 6.35 -15.01 -16.30
C ARG A 28 5.09 -14.87 -15.45
N GLU A 29 4.19 -15.86 -15.47
CA GLU A 29 2.97 -15.87 -14.66
C GLU A 29 3.29 -15.94 -13.17
N ASN A 30 4.27 -16.74 -12.76
CA ASN A 30 4.71 -16.81 -11.36
C ASN A 30 5.41 -15.52 -10.89
N VAL A 31 6.16 -14.85 -11.76
CA VAL A 31 6.80 -13.55 -11.43
C VAL A 31 5.75 -12.46 -11.35
N VAL A 32 4.77 -12.44 -12.25
CA VAL A 32 3.65 -11.47 -12.20
C VAL A 32 2.83 -11.69 -10.93
N ASN A 33 2.46 -12.93 -10.60
CA ASN A 33 1.68 -13.25 -9.40
C ASN A 33 2.45 -13.02 -8.08
N LYS A 34 3.78 -13.21 -8.05
CA LYS A 34 4.60 -12.92 -6.86
C LYS A 34 4.91 -11.45 -6.65
N ASN A 35 4.76 -10.61 -7.68
CA ASN A 35 5.04 -9.18 -7.64
C ASN A 35 3.78 -8.31 -7.65
N GLU A 36 2.59 -8.87 -7.48
CA GLU A 36 1.41 -8.05 -7.21
C GLU A 36 1.53 -7.45 -5.82
N ILE A 37 2.11 -6.24 -5.80
CA ILE A 37 2.11 -5.41 -4.60
C ILE A 37 0.66 -5.11 -4.27
N ASN A 38 0.19 -5.60 -3.12
CA ASN A 38 -1.11 -5.16 -2.62
C ASN A 38 -0.97 -3.72 -2.10
N TYR A 39 -1.38 -2.77 -2.92
CA TYR A 39 -1.23 -1.34 -2.60
C TYR A 39 -2.07 -0.90 -1.40
N GLN A 40 -3.14 -1.60 -1.07
CA GLN A 40 -3.93 -1.35 0.14
C GLN A 40 -3.16 -1.84 1.39
N SER A 41 -2.48 -2.98 1.32
CA SER A 41 -1.68 -3.48 2.45
C SER A 41 -0.54 -2.53 2.83
N LEU A 42 0.01 -1.76 1.88
CA LEU A 42 0.99 -0.72 2.19
C LEU A 42 0.43 0.35 3.12
N VAL A 43 -0.86 0.66 3.04
CA VAL A 43 -1.52 1.57 3.99
C VAL A 43 -1.56 0.95 5.38
N GLY A 44 -1.93 -0.32 5.50
CA GLY A 44 -1.92 -1.06 6.77
C GLY A 44 -0.53 -1.13 7.40
N GLU A 45 0.50 -1.42 6.62
CA GLU A 45 1.88 -1.44 7.09
C GLU A 45 2.34 -0.07 7.59
N PHE A 46 1.97 1.01 6.86
CA PHE A 46 2.29 2.37 7.29
C PHE A 46 1.57 2.76 8.59
N ILE A 47 0.31 2.35 8.74
CA ILE A 47 -0.46 2.55 9.97
C ILE A 47 0.22 1.84 11.13
N ASN A 48 0.59 0.57 10.97
CA ASN A 48 1.26 -0.21 12.01
C ASN A 48 2.59 0.42 12.42
N ALA A 49 3.39 0.87 11.46
CA ALA A 49 4.67 1.55 11.71
C ALA A 49 4.51 2.90 12.44
N ASN A 50 3.35 3.55 12.29
CA ASN A 50 3.06 4.88 12.84
C ASN A 50 1.90 4.90 13.84
N ASN A 51 1.55 3.77 14.44
CA ASN A 51 0.42 3.66 15.37
C ASN A 51 0.54 4.67 16.53
N SER A 52 1.73 4.84 17.11
CA SER A 52 1.99 5.83 18.17
C SER A 52 1.90 7.29 17.69
N ASN A 53 1.81 7.55 16.40
CA ASN A 53 1.75 8.87 15.78
C ASN A 53 0.37 9.14 15.13
N THR A 54 -0.64 8.41 15.59
CA THR A 54 -2.01 8.45 15.08
C THR A 54 -2.94 9.23 16.00
N LEU A 55 -3.73 10.12 15.42
CA LEU A 55 -4.83 10.84 16.05
C LEU A 55 -6.15 10.20 15.62
N ILE A 56 -6.98 9.80 16.57
CA ILE A 56 -8.33 9.31 16.29
C ILE A 56 -9.35 10.30 16.85
N VAL A 57 -10.31 10.66 16.02
CA VAL A 57 -11.41 11.57 16.36
C VAL A 57 -12.73 10.87 16.14
N THR A 58 -13.56 10.82 17.19
CA THR A 58 -14.91 10.24 17.16
C THR A 58 -15.89 11.21 17.80
N ALA A 59 -17.04 11.44 17.19
CA ALA A 59 -18.06 12.41 17.64
C ALA A 59 -17.50 13.81 17.94
N GLY A 60 -16.50 14.24 17.11
CA GLY A 60 -15.82 15.51 17.28
C GLY A 60 -14.83 15.57 18.44
N HIS A 61 -14.66 14.50 19.20
CA HIS A 61 -13.72 14.39 20.33
C HIS A 61 -12.52 13.52 19.99
N VAL A 62 -11.37 13.88 20.55
CA VAL A 62 -10.16 13.08 20.43
C VAL A 62 -10.26 11.86 21.35
N THR A 63 -10.21 10.67 20.78
CA THR A 63 -10.20 9.39 21.51
C THR A 63 -8.81 8.81 21.65
N THR A 64 -7.91 9.09 20.70
CA THR A 64 -6.51 8.69 20.75
C THR A 64 -5.63 9.86 20.35
N GLU A 65 -4.61 10.15 21.15
CA GLU A 65 -3.63 11.20 20.88
C GLU A 65 -2.29 10.62 20.40
N PRO A 66 -1.63 11.28 19.42
CA PRO A 66 -0.28 10.88 19.02
C PRO A 66 0.72 11.20 20.13
N LYS A 67 1.64 10.26 20.38
CA LYS A 67 2.70 10.43 21.40
C LYS A 67 3.78 11.44 21.00
N ASN A 68 4.05 11.52 19.69
CA ASN A 68 5.12 12.35 19.13
C ASN A 68 4.59 13.23 17.99
N THR A 69 5.02 12.95 16.77
CA THR A 69 4.64 13.69 15.58
C THR A 69 3.32 13.15 15.03
N LEU A 70 2.39 14.03 14.71
CA LEU A 70 1.16 13.64 14.04
C LEU A 70 1.42 13.25 12.58
N VAL A 71 1.25 11.98 12.27
CA VAL A 71 1.47 11.41 10.94
C VAL A 71 0.17 10.96 10.30
N ILE A 72 -0.73 10.39 11.11
CA ILE A 72 -1.99 9.80 10.69
C ILE A 72 -3.14 10.41 11.48
N ARG A 73 -4.24 10.72 10.81
CA ARG A 73 -5.51 11.09 11.44
C ARG A 73 -6.62 10.21 10.91
N LEU A 74 -7.34 9.56 11.81
CA LEU A 74 -8.60 8.87 11.52
C LEU A 74 -9.76 9.72 12.05
N ASP A 75 -10.65 10.13 11.17
CA ASP A 75 -11.90 10.82 11.50
C ASP A 75 -13.05 9.82 11.27
N VAL A 76 -13.50 9.19 12.35
CA VAL A 76 -14.46 8.09 12.29
C VAL A 76 -15.80 8.55 11.75
N ASP A 77 -16.27 9.73 12.16
CA ASP A 77 -17.57 10.27 11.72
C ASP A 77 -17.59 10.61 10.23
N LYS A 78 -16.44 11.08 9.71
CA LYS A 78 -16.31 11.45 8.30
C LYS A 78 -15.91 10.29 7.42
N ARG A 79 -15.63 9.14 8.02
CA ARG A 79 -15.09 7.97 7.32
C ARG A 79 -13.84 8.28 6.52
N GLU A 80 -12.97 9.15 7.07
CA GLU A 80 -11.75 9.62 6.42
C GLU A 80 -10.48 9.21 7.18
N LEU A 81 -9.58 8.52 6.49
CA LEU A 81 -8.20 8.29 6.91
C LEU A 81 -7.29 9.29 6.20
N CYS A 82 -6.59 10.11 6.98
CA CYS A 82 -5.70 11.14 6.46
C CYS A 82 -4.24 10.76 6.78
N LEU A 83 -3.41 10.65 5.76
CA LEU A 83 -1.98 10.37 5.87
C LEU A 83 -1.17 11.62 5.51
N SER A 84 -0.17 11.99 6.32
CA SER A 84 0.76 13.07 5.98
C SER A 84 1.46 12.75 4.65
N LYS A 85 1.19 13.57 3.61
CA LYS A 85 1.69 13.33 2.25
C LYS A 85 3.22 13.26 2.21
N ALA A 86 3.89 14.16 2.90
CA ALA A 86 5.35 14.22 2.89
C ALA A 86 5.97 12.97 3.50
N ILE A 87 5.47 12.51 4.65
CA ILE A 87 6.01 11.36 5.38
C ILE A 87 5.67 10.07 4.64
N PHE A 88 4.42 9.91 4.19
CA PHE A 88 4.01 8.72 3.46
C PHE A 88 4.72 8.55 2.12
N ARG A 89 4.92 9.65 1.36
CA ARG A 89 5.70 9.60 0.12
C ARG A 89 7.14 9.19 0.34
N LYS A 90 7.78 9.74 1.39
CA LYS A 90 9.14 9.38 1.74
C LYS A 90 9.23 7.88 2.06
N TRP A 91 8.34 7.37 2.88
CA TRP A 91 8.28 5.97 3.25
C TRP A 91 8.02 5.06 2.04
N LEU A 92 7.09 5.41 1.15
CA LEU A 92 6.83 4.64 -0.07
C LEU A 92 8.08 4.53 -0.96
N MET A 93 8.82 5.64 -1.13
CA MET A 93 10.00 5.66 -2.00
C MET A 93 11.21 4.99 -1.37
N GLU A 94 11.48 5.24 -0.09
CA GLU A 94 12.70 4.79 0.57
C GLU A 94 12.60 3.36 1.10
N GLU A 95 11.44 2.96 1.64
CA GLU A 95 11.29 1.65 2.27
C GLU A 95 10.59 0.63 1.37
N LYS A 96 9.70 1.07 0.48
CA LYS A 96 8.92 0.18 -0.38
C LYS A 96 9.31 0.21 -1.85
N ASN A 97 10.15 1.16 -2.24
CA ASN A 97 10.55 1.38 -3.63
C ASN A 97 9.35 1.54 -4.58
N VAL A 98 8.28 2.18 -4.09
CA VAL A 98 7.03 2.41 -4.81
C VAL A 98 6.86 3.89 -5.09
N SER A 99 6.57 4.23 -6.36
CA SER A 99 6.24 5.60 -6.75
C SER A 99 4.88 6.00 -6.14
N PRO A 100 4.79 7.18 -5.47
CA PRO A 100 3.52 7.68 -4.93
C PRO A 100 2.42 7.85 -5.97
N LYS A 101 2.78 8.22 -7.21
CA LYS A 101 1.83 8.32 -8.33
C LYS A 101 1.29 6.94 -8.72
N GLN A 102 2.16 5.95 -8.80
CA GLN A 102 1.78 4.57 -9.09
C GLN A 102 0.88 4.02 -7.99
N TRP A 103 1.24 4.21 -6.72
CA TRP A 103 0.42 3.81 -5.59
C TRP A 103 -0.99 4.40 -5.67
N MET A 104 -1.10 5.72 -5.84
CA MET A 104 -2.40 6.40 -5.93
C MET A 104 -3.24 5.92 -7.12
N HIS A 105 -2.59 5.70 -8.27
CA HIS A 105 -3.26 5.18 -9.47
C HIS A 105 -3.84 3.78 -9.22
N GLN A 106 -3.04 2.88 -8.64
CA GLN A 106 -3.45 1.51 -8.34
C GLN A 106 -4.54 1.45 -7.26
N MET A 107 -4.46 2.29 -6.22
CA MET A 107 -5.51 2.41 -5.21
C MET A 107 -6.84 2.81 -5.86
N ASN A 108 -6.85 3.84 -6.70
CA ASN A 108 -8.07 4.27 -7.38
C ASN A 108 -8.59 3.21 -8.38
N GLN A 109 -7.70 2.47 -9.05
CA GLN A 109 -8.10 1.36 -9.94
C GLN A 109 -8.74 0.20 -9.16
N SER A 110 -8.28 -0.08 -7.95
CA SER A 110 -8.87 -1.11 -7.08
C SER A 110 -10.18 -0.70 -6.42
N GLY A 111 -10.69 0.51 -6.71
CA GLY A 111 -11.93 1.04 -6.13
C GLY A 111 -11.74 1.77 -4.81
N THR A 112 -10.51 1.91 -4.31
CA THR A 112 -10.22 2.69 -3.11
C THR A 112 -10.10 4.16 -3.45
N GLU A 113 -11.00 4.99 -2.92
CA GLU A 113 -11.01 6.43 -3.22
C GLU A 113 -9.91 7.15 -2.45
N VAL A 114 -8.89 7.63 -3.18
CA VAL A 114 -7.77 8.42 -2.64
C VAL A 114 -7.75 9.81 -3.25
N LYS A 115 -7.75 10.84 -2.40
CA LYS A 115 -7.68 12.26 -2.79
C LYS A 115 -6.47 12.94 -2.18
N GLU A 116 -5.86 13.87 -2.89
CA GLU A 116 -4.86 14.79 -2.34
C GLU A 116 -5.54 16.10 -1.96
N LYS A 117 -5.43 16.50 -0.69
CA LYS A 117 -5.96 17.78 -0.21
C LYS A 117 -5.12 18.34 0.94
N ARG A 118 -5.19 19.64 1.12
CA ARG A 118 -4.75 20.28 2.35
C ARG A 118 -5.76 20.00 3.47
N LYS A 119 -5.29 19.48 4.60
CA LYS A 119 -6.11 19.11 5.74
C LYS A 119 -5.53 19.66 7.04
N LYS A 120 -6.42 20.10 7.93
CA LYS A 120 -6.07 20.43 9.31
C LYS A 120 -5.91 19.15 10.13
N MET A 121 -4.74 18.53 10.04
CA MET A 121 -4.49 17.24 10.69
C MET A 121 -4.66 17.34 12.23
N ALA A 122 -4.21 18.44 12.86
CA ALA A 122 -4.29 18.65 14.29
C ALA A 122 -5.62 19.25 14.79
N GLY A 123 -6.61 19.44 13.90
CA GLY A 123 -7.92 19.98 14.28
C GLY A 123 -8.57 19.14 15.38
N ASN A 124 -9.16 19.79 16.37
CA ASN A 124 -9.77 19.25 17.59
C ASN A 124 -8.75 18.65 18.60
N TRP A 125 -7.45 18.66 18.33
CA TRP A 125 -6.44 18.09 19.24
C TRP A 125 -5.80 19.14 20.13
N LYS A 126 -5.14 20.16 19.55
CA LYS A 126 -4.45 21.21 20.33
C LYS A 126 -5.00 22.58 19.94
N LYS A 127 -5.44 23.36 20.95
CA LYS A 127 -5.79 24.77 20.75
C LYS A 127 -4.59 25.53 20.17
N GLY A 128 -4.79 26.27 19.07
CA GLY A 128 -3.75 27.02 18.38
C GLY A 128 -3.03 26.28 17.25
N MET A 129 -3.17 24.96 17.12
CA MET A 129 -2.67 24.20 15.98
C MET A 129 -3.71 24.00 14.87
N ASP A 130 -4.95 24.45 15.08
CA ASP A 130 -6.04 24.33 14.10
C ASP A 130 -5.79 25.11 12.81
N HIS A 131 -4.79 25.98 12.77
CA HIS A 131 -4.48 26.84 11.62
C HIS A 131 -3.52 26.19 10.61
N PHE A 132 -2.79 25.14 11.01
CA PHE A 132 -1.81 24.52 10.12
C PHE A 132 -2.46 23.48 9.20
N ASN A 133 -2.53 23.83 7.91
CA ASN A 133 -2.91 22.91 6.88
C ASN A 133 -1.68 22.12 6.42
N VAL A 134 -1.79 20.81 6.41
CA VAL A 134 -0.78 19.88 5.91
C VAL A 134 -1.32 19.22 4.64
N ASP A 135 -0.48 19.08 3.64
CA ASP A 135 -0.83 18.28 2.47
C ASP A 135 -0.98 16.81 2.90
N ALA A 136 -2.13 16.22 2.62
CA ALA A 136 -2.47 14.87 3.03
C ALA A 136 -3.08 14.07 1.89
N TYR A 137 -2.86 12.74 1.93
CA TYR A 137 -3.71 11.79 1.24
C TYR A 137 -4.91 11.51 2.11
N ILE A 138 -6.09 11.65 1.54
CA ILE A 138 -7.36 11.35 2.21
C ILE A 138 -7.95 10.12 1.54
N ILE A 139 -8.15 9.08 2.34
CA ILE A 139 -8.69 7.79 1.91
C ILE A 139 -10.07 7.64 2.54
N ASN A 140 -11.06 7.28 1.74
CA ASN A 140 -12.36 6.89 2.26
C ASN A 140 -12.25 5.48 2.84
N ILE A 141 -12.45 5.33 4.15
CA ILE A 141 -12.30 4.05 4.85
C ILE A 141 -13.35 3.00 4.47
N ASP A 142 -14.48 3.41 3.88
CA ASP A 142 -15.49 2.47 3.38
C ASP A 142 -15.05 1.77 2.09
N THR A 143 -14.00 2.28 1.42
CA THR A 143 -13.48 1.75 0.16
C THR A 143 -12.17 0.98 0.32
N ILE A 144 -11.63 0.92 1.53
CA ILE A 144 -10.42 0.13 1.84
C ILE A 144 -10.81 -1.15 2.58
N ASP A 145 -9.94 -2.15 2.52
CA ASP A 145 -10.15 -3.42 3.21
C ASP A 145 -10.33 -3.20 4.73
N LYS A 146 -11.38 -3.79 5.29
CA LYS A 146 -11.72 -3.66 6.73
C LYS A 146 -10.64 -4.21 7.65
N GLU A 147 -9.90 -5.23 7.23
CA GLU A 147 -8.78 -5.78 8.00
C GLU A 147 -7.67 -4.74 8.21
N ILE A 148 -7.47 -3.84 7.25
CA ILE A 148 -6.48 -2.77 7.32
C ILE A 148 -6.90 -1.70 8.33
N ILE A 149 -8.20 -1.39 8.40
CA ILE A 149 -8.74 -0.36 9.29
C ILE A 149 -8.97 -0.90 10.70
N GLY A 150 -9.30 -2.17 10.85
CA GLY A 150 -9.55 -2.83 12.15
C GLY A 150 -8.39 -2.70 13.15
N VAL A 151 -7.19 -2.37 12.65
CA VAL A 151 -6.01 -2.09 13.50
C VAL A 151 -6.14 -0.76 14.28
N ILE A 152 -6.94 0.18 13.80
CA ILE A 152 -7.08 1.53 14.38
C ILE A 152 -8.50 1.91 14.77
N GLU A 153 -9.53 1.26 14.27
CA GLU A 153 -10.89 1.50 14.76
C GLU A 153 -11.02 0.97 16.19
N PRO A 154 -11.44 1.80 17.17
CA PRO A 154 -11.79 1.29 18.49
C PRO A 154 -12.96 0.31 18.35
N GLU A 155 -12.88 -0.84 19.04
CA GLU A 155 -14.01 -1.76 19.10
C GLU A 155 -15.27 -1.01 19.53
N PRO A 156 -16.40 -1.24 18.87
CA PRO A 156 -17.67 -0.63 19.28
C PRO A 156 -17.98 -1.09 20.72
N ALA A 157 -18.17 -0.12 21.57
CA ALA A 157 -18.53 -0.34 22.96
C ALA A 157 -19.89 -1.06 23.09
#